data_007ffa78172a0ab467766ef21bd5a572
#
_entry.id   007ffa78172a0ab467766ef21bd5a572
#
_cell.length_a   1.000
_cell.length_b   1.000
_cell.length_c   1.000
_cell.angle_alpha   90.00
_cell.angle_beta   90.00
_cell.angle_gamma   90.00
#
_symmetry.space_group_name_H-M   'P 1'
#
loop_
_entity.id
_entity.type
_entity.pdbx_description
1 polymer ?
#
loop_
_entity_poly.entity_id
_entity_poly.type
_entity_poly.pdbx_seq_one_letter_code
_entity_poly.pdbx_strand_id
1 'polypeptide(L)'
;MSTYQYSLIPFNGDEIMAVTDGDKKYIIPKQICENLGLDWEGQRQKIERDSVLSSTTCMIKVVAKDGKARDSVCLPLEYLNGWLFGIDDSRIKEEIQQKVIDYKKQCYLVLYEYFQKGASLDIDRLEGDIELQDYIYRKVRQARTSEKSLWERVKQAFAQGSSDYDQNSEIAAKFYALAQDKIHYAVTKNTAAELVFNRIEENPETKFGMISFNLERPIHSDDLWVGKNYPQELELRQYENIGEQLLLKIELRLLRGGKITMEEWFFEINDLLKQNGYEILFDYSKSKISRQEANTKAKEIWKAHKPALETKKNKIPRSILKDPKTSSG
;
A
#
# COMPACT_ATOMS: atom_id res chain seq x y z
N MET A 1 -5.22 8.52 -33.87
CA MET A 1 -6.59 8.74 -33.39
C MET A 1 -6.77 7.85 -32.18
N SER A 2 -7.01 8.43 -31.01
CA SER A 2 -7.24 7.63 -29.79
C SER A 2 -8.55 6.88 -29.97
N THR A 3 -8.48 5.56 -29.95
CA THR A 3 -9.65 4.69 -30.04
C THR A 3 -10.21 4.55 -28.64
N TYR A 4 -11.16 5.38 -28.26
CA TYR A 4 -11.85 5.25 -26.99
C TYR A 4 -12.68 3.97 -26.99
N GLN A 5 -12.56 3.19 -25.91
CA GLN A 5 -13.35 2.00 -25.69
C GLN A 5 -14.56 2.35 -24.81
N TYR A 6 -15.72 1.83 -25.19
CA TYR A 6 -16.94 1.94 -24.39
C TYR A 6 -17.11 0.68 -23.56
N SER A 7 -17.47 0.84 -22.31
CA SER A 7 -17.82 -0.26 -21.42
C SER A 7 -19.07 0.10 -20.62
N LEU A 8 -19.85 -0.92 -20.28
CA LEU A 8 -20.93 -0.79 -19.32
C LEU A 8 -20.33 -1.06 -17.93
N ILE A 9 -20.62 -0.20 -16.99
CA ILE A 9 -20.17 -0.32 -15.60
C ILE A 9 -21.40 -0.60 -14.75
N PRO A 10 -21.38 -1.67 -13.93
CA PRO A 10 -22.45 -1.93 -12.96
C PRO A 10 -22.58 -0.77 -11.98
N PHE A 11 -23.80 -0.32 -11.79
CA PHE A 11 -24.10 0.77 -10.87
C PHE A 11 -25.45 0.51 -10.20
N ASN A 12 -25.42 0.08 -8.94
CA ASN A 12 -26.61 -0.15 -8.11
C ASN A 12 -27.72 -0.96 -8.78
N GLY A 13 -27.36 -2.07 -9.44
CA GLY A 13 -28.29 -2.95 -10.16
C GLY A 13 -28.63 -2.52 -11.58
N ASP A 14 -28.17 -1.36 -12.03
CA ASP A 14 -28.25 -0.86 -13.40
C ASP A 14 -26.85 -0.77 -14.04
N GLU A 15 -26.77 -0.40 -15.31
CA GLU A 15 -25.52 -0.21 -16.01
C GLU A 15 -25.39 1.23 -16.50
N ILE A 16 -24.23 1.84 -16.30
CA ILE A 16 -23.88 3.13 -16.87
C ILE A 16 -22.78 2.99 -17.91
N MET A 17 -22.93 3.76 -18.99
CA MET A 17 -21.91 3.80 -20.02
C MET A 17 -20.69 4.59 -19.55
N ALA A 18 -19.53 3.98 -19.67
CA ALA A 18 -18.25 4.61 -19.44
C ALA A 18 -17.38 4.61 -20.69
N VAL A 19 -16.53 5.62 -20.79
CA VAL A 19 -15.51 5.74 -21.84
C VAL A 19 -14.15 5.48 -21.19
N THR A 20 -13.37 4.59 -21.76
CA THR A 20 -12.02 4.29 -21.28
C THR A 20 -10.98 5.00 -22.13
N ASP A 21 -10.06 5.73 -21.48
CA ASP A 21 -8.89 6.35 -22.07
C ASP A 21 -7.64 5.94 -21.28
N GLY A 22 -6.85 5.04 -21.84
CA GLY A 22 -5.79 4.35 -21.12
C GLY A 22 -6.34 3.55 -19.93
N ASP A 23 -5.81 3.82 -18.74
CA ASP A 23 -6.25 3.17 -17.48
C ASP A 23 -7.42 3.89 -16.80
N LYS A 24 -7.86 5.03 -17.33
CA LYS A 24 -8.92 5.87 -16.72
C LYS A 24 -10.27 5.61 -17.35
N LYS A 25 -11.28 5.53 -16.51
CA LYS A 25 -12.68 5.42 -16.91
C LYS A 25 -13.41 6.73 -16.65
N TYR A 26 -14.18 7.16 -17.62
CA TYR A 26 -14.97 8.41 -17.58
C TYR A 26 -16.43 8.10 -17.79
N ILE A 27 -17.28 8.75 -17.03
CA ILE A 27 -18.73 8.76 -17.23
C ILE A 27 -19.13 10.00 -18.05
N ILE A 28 -20.32 9.92 -18.68
CA ILE A 28 -20.94 11.03 -19.40
C ILE A 28 -22.13 11.52 -18.58
N PRO A 29 -21.99 12.57 -17.76
CA PRO A 29 -23.05 13.01 -16.83
C PRO A 29 -24.35 13.33 -17.55
N LYS A 30 -24.29 13.82 -18.79
CA LYS A 30 -25.48 14.09 -19.62
C LYS A 30 -26.36 12.86 -19.81
N GLN A 31 -25.77 11.69 -20.09
CA GLN A 31 -26.53 10.45 -20.26
C GLN A 31 -27.15 9.98 -18.95
N ILE A 32 -26.44 10.17 -17.87
CA ILE A 32 -26.98 9.84 -16.52
C ILE A 32 -28.14 10.78 -16.21
N CYS A 33 -28.04 12.06 -16.51
CA CYS A 33 -29.17 13.01 -16.36
C CYS A 33 -30.41 12.59 -17.16
N GLU A 34 -30.23 12.17 -18.41
CA GLU A 34 -31.34 11.66 -19.26
C GLU A 34 -32.02 10.44 -18.60
N ASN A 35 -31.25 9.52 -18.04
CA ASN A 35 -31.78 8.35 -17.33
C ASN A 35 -32.53 8.76 -16.06
N LEU A 36 -31.94 9.68 -15.27
CA LEU A 36 -32.53 10.16 -14.01
C LEU A 36 -33.67 11.16 -14.22
N GLY A 37 -33.91 11.64 -15.44
CA GLY A 37 -34.90 12.66 -15.74
C GLY A 37 -34.55 14.06 -15.30
N LEU A 38 -33.25 14.33 -15.19
CA LEU A 38 -32.73 15.63 -14.74
C LEU A 38 -32.41 16.54 -15.93
N ASP A 39 -32.59 17.86 -15.74
CA ASP A 39 -32.10 18.84 -16.67
C ASP A 39 -30.56 18.88 -16.70
N TRP A 40 -30.00 18.57 -17.87
CA TRP A 40 -28.55 18.56 -18.05
C TRP A 40 -27.91 19.93 -17.85
N GLU A 41 -28.52 20.99 -18.38
CA GLU A 41 -27.91 22.31 -18.31
C GLU A 41 -27.75 22.80 -16.86
N GLY A 42 -28.76 22.58 -16.05
CA GLY A 42 -28.68 22.86 -14.61
C GLY A 42 -27.60 22.03 -13.89
N GLN A 43 -27.43 20.76 -14.26
CA GLN A 43 -26.38 19.93 -13.67
C GLN A 43 -25.00 20.32 -14.18
N ARG A 44 -24.85 20.66 -15.44
CA ARG A 44 -23.60 21.18 -16.02
C ARG A 44 -23.10 22.40 -15.26
N GLN A 45 -23.99 23.39 -15.02
CA GLN A 45 -23.66 24.57 -14.25
C GLN A 45 -23.25 24.28 -12.82
N LYS A 46 -23.85 23.26 -12.17
CA LYS A 46 -23.43 22.81 -10.84
C LYS A 46 -22.01 22.21 -10.86
N ILE A 47 -21.71 21.37 -11.84
CA ILE A 47 -20.37 20.79 -12.04
C ILE A 47 -19.34 21.91 -12.24
N GLU A 48 -19.65 22.89 -13.07
CA GLU A 48 -18.76 24.02 -13.37
C GLU A 48 -18.50 24.92 -12.16
N ARG A 49 -19.44 25.04 -11.23
CA ARG A 49 -19.30 25.83 -9.99
C ARG A 49 -18.59 25.09 -8.87
N ASP A 50 -18.59 23.77 -8.92
CA ASP A 50 -17.89 22.93 -7.92
C ASP A 50 -16.39 22.93 -8.21
N SER A 51 -15.58 23.34 -7.24
CA SER A 51 -14.13 23.50 -7.42
C SER A 51 -13.41 22.19 -7.71
N VAL A 52 -13.92 21.07 -7.20
CA VAL A 52 -13.34 19.74 -7.41
C VAL A 52 -13.79 19.18 -8.76
N LEU A 53 -15.11 19.14 -8.99
CA LEU A 53 -15.66 18.56 -10.22
C LEU A 53 -15.22 19.33 -11.46
N SER A 54 -15.23 20.67 -11.43
CA SER A 54 -14.81 21.50 -12.56
C SER A 54 -13.35 21.28 -12.95
N SER A 55 -12.47 21.07 -11.97
CA SER A 55 -11.03 20.82 -12.20
C SER A 55 -10.73 19.43 -12.76
N THR A 56 -11.67 18.49 -12.67
CA THR A 56 -11.48 17.10 -13.08
C THR A 56 -12.23 16.73 -14.36
N THR A 57 -13.22 17.53 -14.79
CA THR A 57 -13.93 17.32 -16.06
C THR A 57 -13.02 17.50 -17.27
N CYS A 58 -13.28 16.73 -18.31
CA CYS A 58 -12.61 16.84 -19.61
C CYS A 58 -13.61 16.71 -20.75
N MET A 59 -13.20 17.14 -21.96
CA MET A 59 -13.98 16.97 -23.19
C MET A 59 -13.46 15.73 -23.92
N ILE A 60 -14.34 14.76 -24.13
CA ILE A 60 -14.02 13.55 -24.88
C ILE A 60 -14.97 13.43 -26.07
N LYS A 61 -14.42 13.08 -27.24
CA LYS A 61 -15.20 12.84 -28.45
C LYS A 61 -15.87 11.48 -28.37
N VAL A 62 -17.16 11.48 -28.10
CA VAL A 62 -17.98 10.29 -27.86
C VAL A 62 -18.90 10.03 -29.04
N VAL A 63 -19.04 8.78 -29.45
CA VAL A 63 -20.01 8.39 -30.47
C VAL A 63 -21.39 8.28 -29.82
N ALA A 64 -22.32 9.13 -30.23
CA ALA A 64 -23.69 9.11 -29.74
C ALA A 64 -24.51 7.95 -30.35
N LYS A 65 -25.72 7.69 -29.81
CA LYS A 65 -26.61 6.62 -30.27
C LYS A 65 -26.98 6.71 -31.77
N ASP A 66 -26.89 7.91 -32.36
CA ASP A 66 -27.11 8.18 -33.78
C ASP A 66 -25.86 7.92 -34.65
N GLY A 67 -24.79 7.37 -34.09
CA GLY A 67 -23.53 7.09 -34.79
C GLY A 67 -22.63 8.27 -35.05
N LYS A 68 -23.03 9.49 -34.64
CA LYS A 68 -22.24 10.73 -34.85
C LYS A 68 -21.31 10.97 -33.64
N ALA A 69 -20.06 11.29 -33.94
CA ALA A 69 -19.10 11.70 -32.92
C ALA A 69 -19.34 13.14 -32.47
N ARG A 70 -19.48 13.37 -31.17
CA ARG A 70 -19.67 14.71 -30.55
C ARG A 70 -18.77 14.87 -29.34
N ASP A 71 -18.30 16.09 -29.15
CA ASP A 71 -17.58 16.42 -27.92
C ASP A 71 -18.57 16.44 -26.75
N SER A 72 -18.25 15.70 -25.72
CA SER A 72 -19.07 15.53 -24.52
C SER A 72 -18.27 15.85 -23.27
N VAL A 73 -18.89 16.52 -22.32
CA VAL A 73 -18.34 16.70 -20.99
C VAL A 73 -18.31 15.35 -20.32
N CYS A 74 -17.12 14.95 -19.88
CA CYS A 74 -16.87 13.68 -19.19
C CYS A 74 -16.31 13.95 -17.80
N LEU A 75 -16.68 13.10 -16.84
CA LEU A 75 -16.21 13.13 -15.47
C LEU A 75 -15.53 11.81 -15.16
N PRO A 76 -14.32 11.80 -14.55
CA PRO A 76 -13.71 10.56 -14.13
C PRO A 76 -14.64 9.79 -13.18
N LEU A 77 -14.67 8.46 -13.32
CA LEU A 77 -15.61 7.57 -12.60
C LEU A 77 -15.52 7.74 -11.07
N GLU A 78 -14.32 7.96 -10.56
CA GLU A 78 -14.06 8.16 -9.13
C GLU A 78 -14.77 9.40 -8.54
N TYR A 79 -15.19 10.36 -9.36
CA TYR A 79 -15.93 11.54 -8.93
C TYR A 79 -17.45 11.43 -9.11
N LEU A 80 -17.94 10.31 -9.64
CA LEU A 80 -19.39 10.05 -9.81
C LEU A 80 -20.16 10.27 -8.51
N ASN A 81 -19.67 9.71 -7.41
CA ASN A 81 -20.35 9.80 -6.12
C ASN A 81 -20.42 11.25 -5.62
N GLY A 82 -19.34 12.02 -5.79
CA GLY A 82 -19.32 13.43 -5.41
C GLY A 82 -20.39 14.26 -6.17
N TRP A 83 -20.53 14.02 -7.46
CA TRP A 83 -21.56 14.67 -8.27
C TRP A 83 -22.98 14.20 -7.87
N LEU A 84 -23.19 12.89 -7.69
CA LEU A 84 -24.49 12.35 -7.29
C LEU A 84 -24.98 12.88 -5.95
N PHE A 85 -24.09 13.12 -4.99
CA PHE A 85 -24.44 13.71 -3.70
C PHE A 85 -25.02 15.14 -3.83
N GLY A 86 -24.59 15.89 -4.84
CA GLY A 86 -25.10 17.23 -5.14
C GLY A 86 -26.46 17.26 -5.86
N ILE A 87 -26.99 16.10 -6.27
CA ILE A 87 -28.29 16.03 -6.96
C ILE A 87 -29.43 16.14 -5.94
N ASP A 88 -30.39 16.99 -6.25
CA ASP A 88 -31.65 17.11 -5.48
C ASP A 88 -32.57 15.95 -5.83
N ASP A 89 -32.82 15.08 -4.84
CA ASP A 89 -33.58 13.85 -5.03
C ASP A 89 -35.03 14.11 -5.45
N SER A 90 -35.60 15.26 -5.06
CA SER A 90 -36.98 15.65 -5.43
C SER A 90 -37.17 15.92 -6.92
N ARG A 91 -36.08 16.07 -7.66
CA ARG A 91 -36.06 16.34 -9.12
C ARG A 91 -35.84 15.10 -9.96
N ILE A 92 -35.62 13.95 -9.32
CA ILE A 92 -35.40 12.67 -9.99
C ILE A 92 -36.76 12.05 -10.31
N LYS A 93 -36.86 11.31 -11.43
CA LYS A 93 -38.05 10.54 -11.78
C LYS A 93 -38.44 9.63 -10.61
N GLU A 94 -39.74 9.62 -10.29
CA GLU A 94 -40.32 8.90 -9.14
C GLU A 94 -39.93 7.41 -9.16
N GLU A 95 -39.90 6.78 -10.34
CA GLU A 95 -39.58 5.36 -10.56
C GLU A 95 -38.15 4.97 -10.09
N ILE A 96 -37.22 5.90 -10.10
CA ILE A 96 -35.81 5.64 -9.76
C ILE A 96 -35.32 6.45 -8.57
N GLN A 97 -36.13 7.37 -8.07
CA GLN A 97 -35.79 8.26 -6.94
C GLN A 97 -35.36 7.44 -5.71
N GLN A 98 -36.13 6.42 -5.35
CA GLN A 98 -35.82 5.60 -4.17
C GLN A 98 -34.48 4.87 -4.35
N LYS A 99 -34.15 4.32 -5.52
CA LYS A 99 -32.87 3.69 -5.79
C LYS A 99 -31.69 4.64 -5.57
N VAL A 100 -31.81 5.91 -6.02
CA VAL A 100 -30.76 6.90 -5.82
C VAL A 100 -30.61 7.30 -4.37
N ILE A 101 -31.72 7.42 -3.63
CA ILE A 101 -31.72 7.70 -2.19
C ILE A 101 -31.01 6.57 -1.42
N ASP A 102 -31.34 5.32 -1.73
CA ASP A 102 -30.75 4.16 -1.07
C ASP A 102 -29.27 4.02 -1.38
N TYR A 103 -28.88 4.28 -2.63
CA TYR A 103 -27.47 4.36 -3.01
C TYR A 103 -26.70 5.44 -2.23
N LYS A 104 -27.25 6.66 -2.11
CA LYS A 104 -26.64 7.73 -1.32
C LYS A 104 -26.47 7.33 0.15
N LYS A 105 -27.50 6.70 0.76
CA LYS A 105 -27.41 6.19 2.13
C LYS A 105 -26.27 5.18 2.29
N GLN A 106 -26.16 4.22 1.37
CA GLN A 106 -25.09 3.24 1.38
C GLN A 106 -23.71 3.90 1.26
N CYS A 107 -23.56 4.86 0.34
CA CYS A 107 -22.30 5.61 0.22
C CYS A 107 -21.93 6.35 1.51
N TYR A 108 -22.90 6.96 2.22
CA TYR A 108 -22.62 7.62 3.50
C TYR A 108 -22.12 6.63 4.55
N LEU A 109 -22.69 5.43 4.61
CA LEU A 109 -22.25 4.38 5.53
C LEU A 109 -20.84 3.90 5.19
N VAL A 110 -20.53 3.69 3.90
CA VAL A 110 -19.19 3.32 3.42
C VAL A 110 -18.17 4.38 3.80
N LEU A 111 -18.48 5.66 3.58
CA LEU A 111 -17.60 6.77 3.95
C LEU A 111 -17.41 6.85 5.47
N TYR A 112 -18.48 6.70 6.24
CA TYR A 112 -18.41 6.66 7.70
C TYR A 112 -17.49 5.54 8.18
N GLU A 113 -17.66 4.32 7.67
CA GLU A 113 -16.82 3.19 8.03
C GLU A 113 -15.35 3.42 7.65
N TYR A 114 -15.10 3.92 6.45
CA TYR A 114 -13.75 4.23 6.01
C TYR A 114 -13.05 5.23 6.95
N PHE A 115 -13.72 6.33 7.32
CA PHE A 115 -13.12 7.34 8.19
C PHE A 115 -13.01 6.92 9.65
N GLN A 116 -13.92 6.07 10.14
CA GLN A 116 -13.92 5.60 11.53
C GLN A 116 -13.04 4.36 11.73
N LYS A 117 -13.08 3.40 10.78
CA LYS A 117 -12.42 2.10 10.91
C LYS A 117 -11.20 1.95 9.99
N GLY A 118 -10.99 2.87 9.05
CA GLY A 118 -9.92 2.83 8.06
C GLY A 118 -10.22 1.97 6.82
N ALA A 119 -11.35 1.26 6.79
CA ALA A 119 -11.80 0.46 5.66
C ALA A 119 -13.30 0.21 5.71
N SER A 120 -13.92 0.02 4.54
CA SER A 120 -15.26 -0.55 4.38
C SER A 120 -15.18 -1.66 3.34
N LEU A 121 -15.80 -2.80 3.60
CA LEU A 121 -15.77 -3.98 2.74
C LEU A 121 -17.20 -4.38 2.35
N ASP A 122 -17.39 -4.64 1.06
CA ASP A 122 -18.60 -5.25 0.53
C ASP A 122 -18.44 -6.78 0.62
N ILE A 123 -19.02 -7.36 1.69
CA ILE A 123 -18.88 -8.78 1.98
C ILE A 123 -19.59 -9.64 0.93
N ASP A 124 -20.79 -9.24 0.50
CA ASP A 124 -21.57 -9.99 -0.48
C ASP A 124 -20.80 -10.10 -1.82
N ARG A 125 -20.17 -9.01 -2.24
CA ARG A 125 -19.33 -9.00 -3.43
C ARG A 125 -18.05 -9.82 -3.23
N LEU A 126 -17.45 -9.78 -2.04
CA LEU A 126 -16.25 -10.57 -1.74
C LEU A 126 -16.52 -12.06 -1.81
N GLU A 127 -17.67 -12.54 -1.32
CA GLU A 127 -18.01 -13.96 -1.35
C GLU A 127 -18.09 -14.54 -2.77
N GLY A 128 -18.44 -13.71 -3.76
CA GLY A 128 -18.56 -14.11 -5.18
C GLY A 128 -17.34 -13.87 -6.07
N ASP A 129 -16.31 -13.15 -5.58
CA ASP A 129 -15.21 -12.65 -6.40
C ASP A 129 -13.83 -13.03 -5.81
N ILE A 130 -13.28 -14.15 -6.31
CA ILE A 130 -11.98 -14.67 -5.83
C ILE A 130 -10.83 -13.67 -6.10
N GLU A 131 -10.86 -12.96 -7.24
CA GLU A 131 -9.81 -11.98 -7.55
C GLU A 131 -9.85 -10.80 -6.59
N LEU A 132 -11.05 -10.35 -6.23
CA LEU A 132 -11.25 -9.30 -5.23
C LEU A 132 -10.83 -9.77 -3.83
N GLN A 133 -11.16 -11.02 -3.44
CA GLN A 133 -10.68 -11.63 -2.19
C GLN A 133 -9.15 -11.62 -2.14
N ASP A 134 -8.48 -12.07 -3.19
CA ASP A 134 -7.02 -12.08 -3.28
C ASP A 134 -6.42 -10.67 -3.25
N TYR A 135 -7.07 -9.71 -3.90
CA TYR A 135 -6.64 -8.32 -3.86
C TYR A 135 -6.71 -7.75 -2.43
N ILE A 136 -7.85 -7.92 -1.75
CA ILE A 136 -8.05 -7.44 -0.37
C ILE A 136 -7.09 -8.16 0.58
N TYR A 137 -6.99 -9.49 0.48
CA TYR A 137 -6.04 -10.27 1.27
C TYR A 137 -4.61 -9.75 1.13
N ARG A 138 -4.15 -9.51 -0.10
CA ARG A 138 -2.81 -8.93 -0.35
C ARG A 138 -2.65 -7.55 0.28
N LYS A 139 -3.65 -6.68 0.21
CA LYS A 139 -3.60 -5.34 0.85
C LYS A 139 -3.55 -5.41 2.36
N VAL A 140 -4.41 -6.21 2.97
CA VAL A 140 -4.41 -6.44 4.43
C VAL A 140 -3.09 -7.07 4.88
N ARG A 141 -2.62 -8.09 4.15
CA ARG A 141 -1.34 -8.73 4.40
C ARG A 141 -0.20 -7.72 4.33
N GLN A 142 -0.11 -6.93 3.27
CA GLN A 142 0.92 -5.91 3.10
C GLN A 142 0.92 -4.89 4.25
N ALA A 143 -0.25 -4.49 4.75
CA ALA A 143 -0.36 -3.61 5.91
C ALA A 143 0.10 -4.29 7.21
N ARG A 144 -0.21 -5.59 7.38
CA ARG A 144 0.18 -6.37 8.57
C ARG A 144 1.66 -6.73 8.59
N THR A 145 2.24 -7.01 7.43
CA THR A 145 3.59 -7.53 7.25
C THR A 145 4.61 -6.46 6.89
N SER A 146 4.22 -5.17 6.84
CA SER A 146 5.25 -4.14 6.83
C SER A 146 6.23 -4.45 7.96
N GLU A 147 7.52 -4.49 7.68
CA GLU A 147 8.55 -4.98 8.60
C GLU A 147 8.40 -4.41 10.02
N LYS A 148 8.12 -3.11 10.13
CA LYS A 148 7.89 -2.47 11.42
C LYS A 148 6.67 -3.04 12.14
N SER A 149 5.53 -3.18 11.45
CA SER A 149 4.28 -3.69 12.03
C SER A 149 4.41 -5.15 12.44
N LEU A 150 5.03 -5.97 11.59
CA LEU A 150 5.26 -7.39 11.86
C LEU A 150 6.09 -7.58 13.14
N TRP A 151 7.23 -6.88 13.24
CA TRP A 151 8.11 -7.03 14.41
C TRP A 151 7.54 -6.45 15.69
N GLU A 152 6.78 -5.38 15.64
CA GLU A 152 6.07 -4.90 16.84
C GLU A 152 5.05 -5.94 17.34
N ARG A 153 4.33 -6.59 16.43
CA ARG A 153 3.40 -7.67 16.79
C ARG A 153 4.11 -8.93 17.30
N VAL A 154 5.23 -9.32 16.66
CA VAL A 154 6.07 -10.42 17.12
C VAL A 154 6.60 -10.14 18.52
N LYS A 155 7.09 -8.94 18.81
CA LYS A 155 7.54 -8.54 20.15
C LYS A 155 6.42 -8.62 21.17
N GLN A 156 5.23 -8.09 20.86
CA GLN A 156 4.07 -8.18 21.75
C GLN A 156 3.66 -9.62 22.03
N ALA A 157 3.65 -10.46 20.99
CA ALA A 157 3.30 -11.86 21.12
C ALA A 157 4.33 -12.64 21.97
N PHE A 158 5.62 -12.40 21.77
CA PHE A 158 6.67 -12.98 22.62
C PHE A 158 6.57 -12.52 24.07
N ALA A 159 6.31 -11.23 24.31
CA ALA A 159 6.11 -10.70 25.65
C ALA A 159 4.95 -11.39 26.38
N GLN A 160 3.85 -11.68 25.67
CA GLN A 160 2.70 -12.39 26.21
C GLN A 160 2.94 -13.90 26.34
N GLY A 161 3.67 -14.49 25.42
CA GLY A 161 3.92 -15.93 25.32
C GLY A 161 5.11 -16.43 26.12
N SER A 162 5.93 -15.55 26.69
CA SER A 162 7.09 -15.93 27.48
C SER A 162 6.77 -15.92 28.97
N SER A 163 7.23 -16.96 29.68
CA SER A 163 7.05 -17.09 31.13
C SER A 163 8.07 -16.27 31.93
N ASP A 164 9.20 -15.96 31.33
CA ASP A 164 10.37 -15.29 31.89
C ASP A 164 10.65 -13.92 31.24
N TYR A 165 9.63 -13.31 30.60
CA TYR A 165 9.79 -12.04 29.92
C TYR A 165 9.98 -10.87 30.91
N ASP A 166 11.09 -10.17 30.75
CA ASP A 166 11.35 -8.86 31.37
C ASP A 166 11.79 -7.87 30.29
N GLN A 167 10.98 -6.83 30.07
CA GLN A 167 11.22 -5.80 29.06
C GLN A 167 12.57 -5.10 29.18
N ASN A 168 13.10 -4.97 30.40
CA ASN A 168 14.35 -4.28 30.69
C ASN A 168 15.56 -5.21 30.72
N SER A 169 15.37 -6.51 30.50
CA SER A 169 16.46 -7.48 30.55
C SER A 169 17.31 -7.41 29.27
N GLU A 170 18.64 -7.59 29.44
CA GLU A 170 19.54 -7.77 28.30
C GLU A 170 19.15 -9.01 27.46
N ILE A 171 18.56 -10.01 28.11
CA ILE A 171 18.10 -11.25 27.45
C ILE A 171 17.02 -10.92 26.45
N ALA A 172 16.01 -10.12 26.81
CA ALA A 172 14.96 -9.72 25.89
C ALA A 172 15.50 -8.93 24.70
N ALA A 173 16.38 -7.94 24.95
CA ALA A 173 16.98 -7.14 23.87
C ALA A 173 17.82 -8.00 22.92
N LYS A 174 18.65 -8.91 23.43
CA LYS A 174 19.45 -9.83 22.62
C LYS A 174 18.59 -10.84 21.88
N PHE A 175 17.51 -11.32 22.51
CA PHE A 175 16.59 -12.28 21.90
C PHE A 175 15.98 -11.73 20.61
N TYR A 176 15.44 -10.50 20.64
CA TYR A 176 14.81 -9.92 19.47
C TYR A 176 15.80 -9.69 18.32
N ALA A 177 16.99 -9.21 18.63
CA ALA A 177 18.04 -9.02 17.62
C ALA A 177 18.42 -10.36 16.97
N LEU A 178 18.67 -11.40 17.78
CA LEU A 178 19.05 -12.71 17.27
C LEU A 178 17.92 -13.41 16.50
N ALA A 179 16.67 -13.27 16.94
CA ALA A 179 15.51 -13.81 16.23
C ALA A 179 15.37 -13.18 14.83
N GLN A 180 15.52 -11.86 14.76
CA GLN A 180 15.49 -11.10 13.52
C GLN A 180 16.62 -11.51 12.57
N ASP A 181 17.85 -11.56 13.09
CA ASP A 181 19.04 -11.95 12.32
C ASP A 181 18.93 -13.37 11.77
N LYS A 182 18.40 -14.32 12.56
CA LYS A 182 18.19 -15.71 12.10
C LYS A 182 17.24 -15.77 10.91
N ILE A 183 16.12 -15.08 10.96
CA ILE A 183 15.16 -15.06 9.85
C ILE A 183 15.75 -14.34 8.64
N HIS A 184 16.45 -13.22 8.83
CA HIS A 184 17.17 -12.53 7.76
C HIS A 184 18.16 -13.45 7.07
N TYR A 185 19.02 -14.11 7.84
CA TYR A 185 19.99 -15.02 7.26
C TYR A 185 19.35 -16.22 6.55
N ALA A 186 18.31 -16.80 7.13
CA ALA A 186 17.59 -17.91 6.53
C ALA A 186 17.10 -17.57 5.12
N VAL A 187 16.57 -16.35 4.93
CA VAL A 187 16.00 -15.90 3.68
C VAL A 187 17.08 -15.41 2.68
N THR A 188 18.04 -14.62 3.15
CA THR A 188 19.00 -13.92 2.27
C THR A 188 20.33 -14.64 2.11
N LYS A 189 20.63 -15.63 2.96
CA LYS A 189 21.93 -16.29 3.10
C LYS A 189 23.08 -15.35 3.44
N ASN A 190 22.76 -14.16 3.91
CA ASN A 190 23.71 -13.13 4.28
C ASN A 190 23.40 -12.59 5.67
N THR A 191 24.42 -12.22 6.41
CA THR A 191 24.26 -11.34 7.58
C THR A 191 23.93 -9.92 7.14
N ALA A 192 23.47 -9.08 8.04
CA ALA A 192 23.18 -7.68 7.71
C ALA A 192 24.39 -6.93 7.12
N ALA A 193 25.61 -7.22 7.62
CA ALA A 193 26.85 -6.64 7.09
C ALA A 193 27.17 -7.13 5.67
N GLU A 194 27.00 -8.42 5.42
CA GLU A 194 27.21 -9.01 4.10
C GLU A 194 26.20 -8.48 3.08
N LEU A 195 24.92 -8.28 3.47
CA LEU A 195 23.91 -7.67 2.60
C LEU A 195 24.32 -6.28 2.14
N VAL A 196 24.70 -5.42 3.08
CA VAL A 196 25.19 -4.08 2.77
C VAL A 196 26.40 -4.15 1.83
N PHE A 197 27.41 -4.93 2.20
CA PHE A 197 28.65 -5.03 1.45
C PHE A 197 28.45 -5.53 0.03
N ASN A 198 27.60 -6.54 -0.16
CA ASN A 198 27.39 -7.20 -1.45
C ASN A 198 26.49 -6.39 -2.40
N ARG A 199 25.52 -5.63 -1.87
CA ARG A 199 24.47 -4.99 -2.69
C ARG A 199 24.55 -3.48 -2.82
N ILE A 200 25.38 -2.80 -2.02
CA ILE A 200 25.42 -1.35 -2.00
C ILE A 200 25.87 -0.72 -3.33
N GLU A 201 26.59 -1.45 -4.16
CA GLU A 201 27.06 -1.00 -5.48
C GLU A 201 25.99 -1.14 -6.57
N GLU A 202 24.86 -1.79 -6.27
CA GLU A 202 23.78 -1.91 -7.22
C GLU A 202 23.01 -0.58 -7.35
N ASN A 203 22.99 -0.03 -8.57
CA ASN A 203 22.32 1.24 -8.88
C ASN A 203 22.69 2.41 -7.93
N PRO A 204 23.98 2.72 -7.73
CA PRO A 204 24.42 3.70 -6.73
C PRO A 204 23.95 5.12 -7.04
N GLU A 205 23.61 5.42 -8.31
CA GLU A 205 23.10 6.73 -8.72
C GLU A 205 21.67 7.02 -8.27
N THR A 206 20.93 6.01 -7.80
CA THR A 206 19.52 6.14 -7.45
C THR A 206 19.19 5.60 -6.07
N LYS A 207 19.53 4.35 -5.79
CA LYS A 207 19.05 3.62 -4.61
C LYS A 207 20.14 2.92 -3.79
N PHE A 208 21.38 2.89 -4.24
CA PHE A 208 22.47 2.17 -3.56
C PHE A 208 22.14 0.70 -3.25
N GLY A 209 21.46 0.01 -4.15
CA GLY A 209 21.01 -1.37 -3.95
C GLY A 209 19.87 -1.56 -2.95
N MET A 210 19.37 -0.48 -2.32
CA MET A 210 18.23 -0.57 -1.40
C MET A 210 16.92 -0.76 -2.15
N ILE A 211 16.12 -1.74 -1.78
CA ILE A 211 14.82 -2.06 -2.40
C ILE A 211 13.65 -1.73 -1.48
N SER A 212 13.77 -2.06 -0.19
CA SER A 212 12.71 -1.83 0.81
C SER A 212 12.72 -0.44 1.43
N PHE A 213 13.52 0.47 0.88
CA PHE A 213 13.64 1.83 1.38
C PHE A 213 12.47 2.72 0.91
N ASN A 214 11.88 3.48 1.82
CA ASN A 214 10.87 4.48 1.47
C ASN A 214 11.49 5.69 0.76
N LEU A 215 11.16 5.87 -0.53
CA LEU A 215 11.68 6.94 -1.38
C LEU A 215 10.93 8.28 -1.23
N GLU A 216 9.93 8.40 -0.34
CA GLU A 216 9.21 9.65 -0.11
C GLU A 216 10.10 10.74 0.51
N ARG A 217 11.23 10.35 1.09
CA ARG A 217 12.25 11.24 1.60
C ARG A 217 13.60 11.03 0.90
N PRO A 218 14.50 12.04 0.94
CA PRO A 218 15.87 11.87 0.46
C PRO A 218 16.61 10.77 1.22
N ILE A 219 17.47 10.03 0.52
CA ILE A 219 18.37 9.06 1.13
C ILE A 219 19.45 9.80 1.94
N HIS A 220 19.71 9.34 3.15
CA HIS A 220 20.80 9.80 4.02
C HIS A 220 21.89 8.74 4.11
N SER A 221 23.12 9.14 4.48
CA SER A 221 24.23 8.22 4.69
C SER A 221 23.92 7.08 5.64
N ASP A 222 23.12 7.37 6.66
CA ASP A 222 22.78 6.41 7.70
C ASP A 222 21.83 5.30 7.22
N ASP A 223 21.09 5.54 6.14
CA ASP A 223 20.22 4.54 5.53
C ASP A 223 21.01 3.41 4.89
N LEU A 224 22.24 3.72 4.41
CA LEU A 224 23.08 2.76 3.70
C LEU A 224 23.61 1.65 4.60
N TRP A 225 23.60 1.84 5.94
CA TRP A 225 24.21 0.89 6.89
C TRP A 225 23.17 -0.05 7.49
N VAL A 226 21.92 0.11 7.04
CA VAL A 226 20.79 -0.67 7.52
C VAL A 226 20.56 -1.85 6.60
N GLY A 227 21.07 -3.03 6.94
CA GLY A 227 21.00 -4.25 6.12
C GLY A 227 19.59 -4.62 5.67
N LYS A 228 18.58 -4.31 6.45
CA LYS A 228 17.17 -4.54 6.12
C LYS A 228 16.62 -3.70 4.95
N ASN A 229 17.35 -2.70 4.47
CA ASN A 229 16.96 -1.93 3.30
C ASN A 229 17.32 -2.66 1.97
N TYR A 230 18.09 -3.75 2.03
CA TYR A 230 18.66 -4.43 0.87
C TYR A 230 17.98 -5.74 0.42
N PRO A 231 17.10 -6.42 1.20
CA PRO A 231 16.43 -7.61 0.70
C PRO A 231 15.65 -7.34 -0.57
N GLN A 232 15.72 -8.29 -1.52
CA GLN A 232 14.94 -8.25 -2.76
C GLN A 232 13.46 -8.55 -2.51
N GLU A 233 12.58 -8.25 -3.45
CA GLU A 233 11.14 -8.40 -3.30
C GLU A 233 10.73 -9.83 -2.91
N LEU A 234 11.34 -10.84 -3.53
CA LEU A 234 11.08 -12.25 -3.20
C LEU A 234 11.55 -12.59 -1.80
N GLU A 235 12.71 -12.08 -1.38
CA GLU A 235 13.25 -12.26 -0.04
C GLU A 235 12.35 -11.60 1.02
N LEU A 236 11.85 -10.40 0.74
CA LEU A 236 10.89 -9.71 1.62
C LEU A 236 9.61 -10.53 1.80
N ARG A 237 9.07 -11.09 0.70
CA ARG A 237 7.89 -11.96 0.78
C ARG A 237 8.13 -13.22 1.60
N GLN A 238 9.31 -13.83 1.48
CA GLN A 238 9.69 -15.00 2.30
C GLN A 238 9.81 -14.61 3.77
N TYR A 239 10.46 -13.47 4.06
CA TYR A 239 10.60 -12.93 5.41
C TYR A 239 9.25 -12.66 6.08
N GLU A 240 8.33 -12.02 5.36
CA GLU A 240 6.97 -11.77 5.81
C GLU A 240 6.21 -13.06 6.10
N ASN A 241 6.31 -14.07 5.22
CA ASN A 241 5.67 -15.37 5.40
C ASN A 241 6.15 -16.08 6.67
N ILE A 242 7.46 -16.10 6.91
CA ILE A 242 8.04 -16.71 8.11
C ILE A 242 7.58 -15.98 9.36
N GLY A 243 7.58 -14.65 9.33
CA GLY A 243 7.10 -13.82 10.43
C GLY A 243 5.63 -14.06 10.78
N GLU A 244 4.76 -14.21 9.78
CA GLU A 244 3.35 -14.56 9.99
C GLU A 244 3.18 -15.96 10.58
N GLN A 245 3.92 -16.96 10.08
CA GLN A 245 3.89 -18.31 10.64
C GLN A 245 4.34 -18.30 12.10
N LEU A 246 5.36 -17.53 12.45
CA LEU A 246 5.82 -17.37 13.81
C LEU A 246 4.74 -16.74 14.70
N LEU A 247 4.08 -15.68 14.24
CA LEU A 247 2.96 -15.06 14.96
C LEU A 247 1.84 -16.06 15.23
N LEU A 248 1.39 -16.78 14.19
CA LEU A 248 0.33 -17.78 14.33
C LEU A 248 0.72 -18.88 15.32
N LYS A 249 1.99 -19.32 15.32
CA LYS A 249 2.49 -20.33 16.26
C LYS A 249 2.42 -19.83 17.70
N ILE A 250 2.78 -18.56 17.94
CA ILE A 250 2.68 -17.93 19.28
C ILE A 250 1.22 -17.79 19.69
N GLU A 251 0.36 -17.25 18.82
CA GLU A 251 -1.07 -17.06 19.07
C GLU A 251 -1.78 -18.39 19.43
N LEU A 252 -1.49 -19.46 18.67
CA LEU A 252 -2.04 -20.78 18.96
C LEU A 252 -1.61 -21.32 20.32
N ARG A 253 -0.36 -21.07 20.73
CA ARG A 253 0.12 -21.46 22.06
C ARG A 253 -0.58 -20.67 23.16
N LEU A 254 -0.73 -19.37 23.00
CA LEU A 254 -1.46 -18.49 23.93
C LEU A 254 -2.91 -18.92 24.09
N LEU A 255 -3.60 -19.25 23.00
CA LEU A 255 -4.98 -19.75 23.03
C LEU A 255 -5.13 -21.06 23.83
N ARG A 256 -4.07 -21.87 23.87
CA ARG A 256 -4.02 -23.10 24.71
C ARG A 256 -3.59 -22.83 26.15
N GLY A 257 -3.39 -21.58 26.54
CA GLY A 257 -2.95 -21.18 27.88
C GLY A 257 -1.48 -21.52 28.20
N GLY A 258 -0.68 -21.86 27.18
CA GLY A 258 0.74 -22.23 27.35
C GLY A 258 1.66 -21.03 27.21
N LYS A 259 2.65 -20.95 28.13
CA LYS A 259 3.81 -20.06 28.01
C LYS A 259 5.07 -20.89 28.05
N ILE A 260 6.10 -20.40 27.34
CA ILE A 260 7.44 -21.02 27.34
C ILE A 260 8.49 -19.95 27.64
N THR A 261 9.70 -20.38 27.95
CA THR A 261 10.80 -19.44 28.17
C THR A 261 11.26 -18.77 26.88
N MET A 262 11.95 -17.66 26.99
CA MET A 262 12.57 -17.00 25.83
C MET A 262 13.60 -17.88 25.15
N GLU A 263 14.30 -18.74 25.90
CA GLU A 263 15.22 -19.71 25.33
C GLU A 263 14.49 -20.76 24.49
N GLU A 264 13.38 -21.30 24.99
CA GLU A 264 12.55 -22.26 24.21
C GLU A 264 12.04 -21.67 22.91
N TRP A 265 11.75 -20.35 22.85
CA TRP A 265 11.38 -19.67 21.61
C TRP A 265 12.49 -19.75 20.55
N PHE A 266 13.77 -19.75 20.91
CA PHE A 266 14.86 -19.94 19.94
C PHE A 266 14.81 -21.32 19.28
N PHE A 267 14.46 -22.35 20.02
CA PHE A 267 14.26 -23.70 19.45
C PHE A 267 13.06 -23.71 18.51
N GLU A 268 11.95 -23.08 18.92
CA GLU A 268 10.74 -22.98 18.10
C GLU A 268 10.98 -22.21 16.79
N ILE A 269 11.78 -21.14 16.79
CA ILE A 269 12.19 -20.41 15.60
C ILE A 269 13.06 -21.29 14.70
N ASN A 270 14.04 -21.99 15.27
CA ASN A 270 14.91 -22.90 14.51
C ASN A 270 14.10 -24.01 13.84
N ASP A 271 13.15 -24.60 14.56
CA ASP A 271 12.29 -25.66 14.02
C ASP A 271 11.39 -25.14 12.91
N LEU A 272 10.82 -23.93 13.07
CA LEU A 272 10.03 -23.30 12.03
C LEU A 272 10.86 -23.08 10.75
N LEU A 273 12.08 -22.59 10.88
CA LEU A 273 12.99 -22.38 9.76
C LEU A 273 13.34 -23.71 9.07
N LYS A 274 13.67 -24.75 9.82
CA LYS A 274 13.96 -26.11 9.29
C LYS A 274 12.76 -26.69 8.55
N GLN A 275 11.57 -26.61 9.14
CA GLN A 275 10.34 -27.12 8.52
C GLN A 275 10.02 -26.44 7.18
N ASN A 276 10.43 -25.18 7.03
CA ASN A 276 10.33 -24.45 5.77
C ASN A 276 11.56 -24.63 4.84
N GLY A 277 12.49 -25.53 5.15
CA GLY A 277 13.64 -25.85 4.32
C GLY A 277 14.77 -24.83 4.35
N TYR A 278 14.78 -23.93 5.33
CA TYR A 278 15.84 -22.92 5.46
C TYR A 278 17.04 -23.45 6.25
N GLU A 279 18.23 -22.97 5.88
CA GLU A 279 19.44 -23.14 6.66
C GLU A 279 19.43 -22.21 7.87
N ILE A 280 19.94 -22.70 8.99
CA ILE A 280 20.00 -21.96 10.24
C ILE A 280 21.40 -21.43 10.46
N LEU A 281 21.51 -20.15 10.79
CA LEU A 281 22.75 -19.59 11.29
C LEU A 281 22.94 -19.99 12.76
N PHE A 282 23.89 -20.87 13.00
CA PHE A 282 24.25 -21.30 14.35
C PHE A 282 25.36 -20.45 14.98
N ASP A 283 26.20 -19.84 14.16
CA ASP A 283 27.38 -19.11 14.60
C ASP A 283 27.63 -17.86 13.73
N TYR A 284 27.41 -16.69 14.31
CA TYR A 284 27.64 -15.40 13.66
C TYR A 284 29.15 -15.08 13.47
N SER A 285 30.05 -15.78 14.15
CA SER A 285 31.48 -15.60 13.98
C SER A 285 31.96 -16.04 12.59
N LYS A 286 31.14 -16.76 11.85
CA LYS A 286 31.41 -17.20 10.47
C LYS A 286 31.05 -16.17 9.40
N SER A 287 30.55 -15.00 9.77
CA SER A 287 30.39 -13.89 8.80
C SER A 287 31.73 -13.56 8.16
N LYS A 288 31.73 -13.55 6.82
CA LYS A 288 32.93 -13.24 6.02
C LYS A 288 33.25 -11.75 5.99
N ILE A 289 32.27 -10.91 6.29
CA ILE A 289 32.35 -9.45 6.26
C ILE A 289 32.00 -8.91 7.65
N SER A 290 32.91 -8.14 8.21
CA SER A 290 32.65 -7.42 9.46
C SER A 290 31.76 -6.22 9.23
N ARG A 291 31.07 -5.76 10.27
CA ARG A 291 30.28 -4.52 10.24
C ARG A 291 31.14 -3.30 9.89
N GLN A 292 32.40 -3.31 10.30
CA GLN A 292 33.34 -2.23 10.01
C GLN A 292 33.69 -2.15 8.52
N GLU A 293 33.95 -3.28 7.88
CA GLU A 293 34.19 -3.35 6.43
C GLU A 293 32.99 -2.89 5.63
N ALA A 294 31.79 -3.38 5.97
CA ALA A 294 30.56 -2.95 5.32
C ALA A 294 30.33 -1.43 5.45
N ASN A 295 30.52 -0.87 6.65
CA ASN A 295 30.38 0.57 6.89
C ASN A 295 31.45 1.40 6.15
N THR A 296 32.66 0.90 6.02
CA THR A 296 33.74 1.59 5.27
C THR A 296 33.37 1.67 3.80
N LYS A 297 32.98 0.55 3.22
CA LYS A 297 32.52 0.49 1.81
C LYS A 297 31.33 1.42 1.58
N ALA A 298 30.34 1.43 2.49
CA ALA A 298 29.17 2.29 2.40
C ALA A 298 29.54 3.78 2.40
N LYS A 299 30.50 4.19 3.25
CA LYS A 299 31.02 5.59 3.28
C LYS A 299 31.72 5.98 1.99
N GLU A 300 32.50 5.09 1.42
CA GLU A 300 33.22 5.34 0.16
C GLU A 300 32.24 5.54 -1.01
N ILE A 301 31.27 4.65 -1.14
CA ILE A 301 30.25 4.73 -2.19
C ILE A 301 29.37 5.97 -2.02
N TRP A 302 28.96 6.31 -0.78
CA TRP A 302 28.23 7.53 -0.53
C TRP A 302 29.00 8.78 -0.96
N LYS A 303 30.29 8.88 -0.60
CA LYS A 303 31.14 10.02 -1.00
C LYS A 303 31.26 10.16 -2.52
N ALA A 304 31.38 9.03 -3.22
CA ALA A 304 31.54 9.02 -4.68
C ALA A 304 30.25 9.48 -5.40
N HIS A 305 29.08 9.15 -4.89
CA HIS A 305 27.81 9.36 -5.60
C HIS A 305 26.91 10.50 -5.05
N LYS A 306 27.21 11.03 -3.84
CA LYS A 306 26.49 12.16 -3.27
C LYS A 306 26.36 13.38 -4.20
N PRO A 307 27.41 13.83 -4.92
CA PRO A 307 27.30 14.97 -5.84
C PRO A 307 26.29 14.76 -6.98
N ALA A 308 26.16 13.52 -7.49
CA ALA A 308 25.21 13.20 -8.55
C ALA A 308 23.76 13.27 -8.06
N LEU A 309 23.49 12.91 -6.82
CA LEU A 309 22.17 13.01 -6.19
C LEU A 309 21.76 14.47 -5.95
N GLU A 310 22.69 15.32 -5.55
CA GLU A 310 22.45 16.75 -5.35
C GLU A 310 22.17 17.46 -6.68
N THR A 311 22.83 17.05 -7.76
CA THR A 311 22.60 17.61 -9.11
C THR A 311 21.23 17.22 -9.66
N LYS A 312 20.72 16.02 -9.37
CA LYS A 312 19.36 15.60 -9.74
C LYS A 312 18.28 16.37 -8.97
N LYS A 313 18.50 16.68 -7.68
CA LYS A 313 17.60 17.53 -6.87
C LYS A 313 17.43 18.93 -7.45
N ASN A 314 18.47 19.52 -7.96
CA ASN A 314 18.43 20.87 -8.54
C ASN A 314 17.72 20.96 -9.90
N LYS A 315 17.44 19.82 -10.54
CA LYS A 315 16.69 19.74 -11.82
C LYS A 315 15.17 19.59 -11.64
N ILE A 316 14.69 19.36 -10.42
CA ILE A 316 13.24 19.32 -10.14
C ILE A 316 12.79 20.77 -9.91
N PRO A 317 11.85 21.32 -10.72
CA PRO A 317 11.38 22.69 -10.54
C PRO A 317 10.81 22.90 -9.14
N ARG A 318 11.24 23.94 -8.45
CA ARG A 318 10.75 24.33 -7.11
C ARG A 318 9.23 24.48 -7.00
N SER A 319 8.51 24.60 -8.12
CA SER A 319 7.05 24.68 -8.19
C SER A 319 6.33 23.40 -7.76
N ILE A 320 7.01 22.24 -7.78
CA ILE A 320 6.43 20.93 -7.39
C ILE A 320 6.63 20.67 -5.89
N LEU A 321 7.50 21.44 -5.21
CA LEU A 321 7.86 21.27 -3.80
C LEU A 321 7.17 22.27 -2.85
N LYS A 322 6.17 23.04 -3.32
CA LYS A 322 5.42 23.90 -2.42
C LYS A 322 4.31 23.12 -1.74
N ASP A 323 4.54 22.84 -0.45
CA ASP A 323 3.50 22.41 0.49
C ASP A 323 2.29 23.37 0.42
N PRO A 324 1.04 22.86 0.41
CA PRO A 324 -0.16 23.69 0.41
C PRO A 324 -0.49 24.33 1.78
N LYS A 325 0.46 24.40 2.70
CA LYS A 325 0.27 24.99 4.04
C LYS A 325 1.07 26.24 4.25
N THR A 326 0.76 27.32 3.54
CA THR A 326 1.02 28.70 4.01
C THR A 326 0.26 29.67 3.13
N SER A 327 -1.05 29.80 3.37
CA SER A 327 -1.81 31.00 3.06
C SER A 327 -2.93 31.14 4.11
N SER A 328 -2.51 31.59 5.30
CA SER A 328 -3.39 32.28 6.23
C SER A 328 -2.68 33.57 6.57
N GLY A 329 -3.15 34.62 6.00
CA GLY A 329 -2.90 36.02 6.23
C GLY A 329 -4.08 36.79 5.70
#